data_8c197db3db7f2fb5887385a001a19bee
#
_entry.id   8c197db3db7f2fb5887385a001a19bee
#
_cell.length_a   1.000
_cell.length_b   1.000
_cell.length_c   1.000
_cell.angle_alpha   90.00
_cell.angle_beta   90.00
_cell.angle_gamma   90.00
#
_symmetry.space_group_name_H-M   'P 1'
#
loop_
_entity.id
_entity.type
_entity.pdbx_description
1 polymer ?
#
loop_
_entity_poly.entity_id
_entity_poly.type
_entity_poly.pdbx_seq_one_letter_code
_entity_poly.pdbx_strand_id
1 'polypeptide(L)'
;MNQNLPFQQQQRQFLHYLRQPRVAQLPAGFAPERLSVYADLLYNKFDESLAACFPVIHRILSPTDWRILLLDFIADHRCLTPYYRQIPDEFVQYLQQERDRTNDLPFLAELAHFEWIELQLSIAESESITSKPLTREQLLSGVPVFASVMQLLHYQWPVQDIGPHALPAEPPATTGNCQNNCRLNS
;
A
#
# COMPACT_ATOMS: atom_id res chain seq x y z
N MET A 1 -27.39 -12.64 23.80
CA MET A 1 -28.03 -13.42 22.71
C MET A 1 -28.35 -12.44 21.58
N ASN A 2 -27.43 -12.27 20.63
CA ASN A 2 -27.69 -11.43 19.44
C ASN A 2 -28.41 -12.31 18.42
N GLN A 3 -29.73 -12.19 18.35
CA GLN A 3 -30.51 -12.70 17.24
C GLN A 3 -30.10 -11.86 16.02
N ASN A 4 -29.27 -12.44 15.12
CA ASN A 4 -29.02 -11.83 13.83
C ASN A 4 -30.37 -11.65 13.10
N LEU A 5 -30.80 -10.43 12.95
CA LEU A 5 -31.97 -10.12 12.15
C LEU A 5 -31.77 -10.69 10.74
N PRO A 6 -32.84 -11.19 10.05
CA PRO A 6 -32.73 -11.71 8.69
C PRO A 6 -32.01 -10.77 7.73
N PHE A 7 -32.18 -9.47 7.89
CA PHE A 7 -31.52 -8.41 7.14
C PHE A 7 -29.99 -8.41 7.32
N GLN A 8 -29.51 -8.56 8.55
CA GLN A 8 -28.06 -8.61 8.81
C GLN A 8 -27.40 -9.85 8.20
N GLN A 9 -28.11 -10.95 8.17
CA GLN A 9 -27.64 -12.17 7.53
C GLN A 9 -27.52 -11.99 6.01
N GLN A 10 -28.52 -11.37 5.37
CA GLN A 10 -28.48 -11.04 3.95
C GLN A 10 -27.32 -10.08 3.63
N GLN A 11 -27.11 -9.04 4.44
CA GLN A 11 -25.96 -8.14 4.28
C GLN A 11 -24.63 -8.88 4.34
N ARG A 12 -24.44 -9.80 5.30
CA ARG A 12 -23.21 -10.57 5.42
C ARG A 12 -23.00 -11.48 4.21
N GLN A 13 -24.04 -12.15 3.73
CA GLN A 13 -23.95 -12.99 2.54
C GLN A 13 -23.61 -12.16 1.29
N PHE A 14 -24.23 -10.99 1.15
CA PHE A 14 -23.96 -10.05 0.08
C PHE A 14 -22.51 -9.58 0.10
N LEU A 15 -22.02 -9.09 1.25
CA LEU A 15 -20.63 -8.65 1.40
C LEU A 15 -19.63 -9.79 1.17
N HIS A 16 -19.93 -10.99 1.68
CA HIS A 16 -19.07 -12.16 1.44
C HIS A 16 -19.00 -12.50 -0.04
N TYR A 17 -20.12 -12.46 -0.75
CA TYR A 17 -20.15 -12.69 -2.19
C TYR A 17 -19.35 -11.63 -2.96
N LEU A 18 -19.47 -10.35 -2.62
CA LEU A 18 -18.71 -9.28 -3.29
C LEU A 18 -17.21 -9.43 -3.13
N ARG A 19 -16.78 -9.92 -1.97
CA ARG A 19 -15.35 -10.14 -1.68
C ARG A 19 -14.79 -11.39 -2.34
N GLN A 20 -15.58 -12.44 -2.46
CA GLN A 20 -15.17 -13.76 -2.98
C GLN A 20 -16.20 -14.33 -3.95
N PRO A 21 -16.48 -13.68 -5.09
CA PRO A 21 -17.57 -14.08 -5.99
C PRO A 21 -17.38 -15.45 -6.62
N ARG A 22 -16.14 -15.97 -6.65
CA ARG A 22 -15.83 -17.28 -7.24
C ARG A 22 -16.13 -18.47 -6.32
N VAL A 23 -16.17 -18.26 -5.01
CA VAL A 23 -16.33 -19.34 -4.01
C VAL A 23 -17.56 -19.15 -3.13
N ALA A 24 -18.04 -17.93 -2.95
CA ALA A 24 -19.19 -17.64 -2.13
C ALA A 24 -20.50 -18.07 -2.83
N GLN A 25 -21.45 -18.54 -2.02
CA GLN A 25 -22.80 -18.83 -2.52
C GLN A 25 -23.52 -17.55 -2.91
N LEU A 26 -24.30 -17.63 -3.99
CA LEU A 26 -25.14 -16.52 -4.44
C LEU A 26 -26.18 -16.18 -3.37
N PRO A 27 -26.24 -14.93 -2.89
CA PRO A 27 -27.24 -14.53 -1.92
C PRO A 27 -28.65 -14.62 -2.49
N ALA A 28 -29.59 -15.16 -1.70
CA ALA A 28 -30.96 -15.29 -2.11
C ALA A 28 -31.61 -13.92 -2.39
N GLY A 29 -32.39 -13.84 -3.47
CA GLY A 29 -33.09 -12.61 -3.85
C GLY A 29 -32.31 -11.63 -4.72
N PHE A 30 -31.09 -11.96 -5.10
CA PHE A 30 -30.27 -11.14 -6.00
C PHE A 30 -30.07 -11.83 -7.36
N ALA A 31 -30.15 -11.05 -8.43
CA ALA A 31 -29.80 -11.53 -9.77
C ALA A 31 -28.25 -11.61 -9.91
N PRO A 32 -27.69 -12.72 -10.43
CA PRO A 32 -26.25 -12.92 -10.58
C PRO A 32 -25.58 -11.79 -11.34
N GLU A 33 -26.22 -11.31 -12.41
CA GLU A 33 -25.69 -10.26 -13.28
C GLU A 33 -25.55 -8.92 -12.54
N ARG A 34 -26.45 -8.62 -11.60
CA ARG A 34 -26.33 -7.41 -10.78
C ARG A 34 -25.19 -7.54 -9.76
N LEU A 35 -25.06 -8.71 -9.15
CA LEU A 35 -24.00 -8.95 -8.18
C LEU A 35 -22.60 -8.91 -8.80
N SER A 36 -22.45 -9.41 -10.03
CA SER A 36 -21.17 -9.30 -10.76
C SER A 36 -20.78 -7.84 -10.98
N VAL A 37 -21.71 -6.98 -11.35
CA VAL A 37 -21.47 -5.54 -11.51
C VAL A 37 -20.97 -4.92 -10.20
N TYR A 38 -21.58 -5.28 -9.06
CA TYR A 38 -21.12 -4.75 -7.76
C TYR A 38 -19.73 -5.27 -7.37
N ALA A 39 -19.43 -6.53 -7.66
CA ALA A 39 -18.11 -7.10 -7.43
C ALA A 39 -17.04 -6.41 -8.30
N ASP A 40 -17.36 -6.15 -9.57
CA ASP A 40 -16.46 -5.42 -10.48
C ASP A 40 -16.28 -3.96 -10.04
N LEU A 41 -17.33 -3.30 -9.58
CA LEU A 41 -17.22 -1.94 -9.03
C LEU A 41 -16.34 -1.89 -7.79
N LEU A 42 -16.48 -2.87 -6.89
CA LEU A 42 -15.62 -2.98 -5.71
C LEU A 42 -14.16 -3.14 -6.13
N TYR A 43 -13.88 -4.12 -7.01
CA TYR A 43 -12.54 -4.35 -7.53
C TYR A 43 -11.95 -3.08 -8.16
N ASN A 44 -12.67 -2.44 -9.08
CA ASN A 44 -12.21 -1.25 -9.79
C ASN A 44 -11.89 -0.08 -8.84
N LYS A 45 -12.65 0.05 -7.73
CA LYS A 45 -12.35 1.09 -6.73
C LYS A 45 -11.05 0.82 -5.97
N PHE A 46 -10.78 -0.42 -5.61
CA PHE A 46 -9.50 -0.79 -5.01
C PHE A 46 -8.35 -0.64 -6.01
N ASP A 47 -8.54 -1.09 -7.25
CA ASP A 47 -7.56 -0.99 -8.31
C ASP A 47 -7.15 0.46 -8.57
N GLU A 48 -8.12 1.36 -8.81
CA GLU A 48 -7.89 2.79 -9.02
C GLU A 48 -7.10 3.42 -7.86
N SER A 49 -7.51 3.14 -6.63
CA SER A 49 -6.86 3.71 -5.44
C SER A 49 -5.45 3.20 -5.24
N LEU A 50 -5.27 1.88 -5.30
CA LEU A 50 -4.00 1.26 -4.98
C LEU A 50 -2.98 1.43 -6.12
N ALA A 51 -3.40 1.40 -7.39
CA ALA A 51 -2.52 1.72 -8.50
C ALA A 51 -1.98 3.16 -8.45
N ALA A 52 -2.79 4.10 -7.96
CA ALA A 52 -2.35 5.49 -7.77
C ALA A 52 -1.35 5.64 -6.60
N CYS A 53 -1.52 4.86 -5.51
CA CYS A 53 -0.67 4.93 -4.34
C CYS A 53 0.62 4.09 -4.45
N PHE A 54 0.60 3.03 -5.28
CA PHE A 54 1.69 2.07 -5.46
C PHE A 54 2.11 1.94 -6.94
N PRO A 55 2.52 3.04 -7.58
CA PRO A 55 2.80 3.06 -9.02
C PRO A 55 4.00 2.21 -9.43
N VAL A 56 4.99 1.99 -8.58
CA VAL A 56 6.13 1.13 -8.89
C VAL A 56 5.70 -0.33 -8.85
N ILE A 57 5.02 -0.75 -7.78
CA ILE A 57 4.48 -2.12 -7.67
C ILE A 57 3.55 -2.43 -8.84
N HIS A 58 2.64 -1.51 -9.16
CA HIS A 58 1.71 -1.69 -10.29
C HIS A 58 2.43 -1.88 -11.63
N ARG A 59 3.59 -1.24 -11.83
CA ARG A 59 4.38 -1.35 -13.07
C ARG A 59 5.28 -2.58 -13.14
N ILE A 60 5.76 -3.09 -11.99
CA ILE A 60 6.65 -4.25 -11.96
C ILE A 60 5.89 -5.58 -11.97
N LEU A 61 4.68 -5.61 -11.44
CA LEU A 61 3.83 -6.79 -11.49
C LEU A 61 3.18 -6.94 -12.87
N SER A 62 2.99 -8.18 -13.29
CA SER A 62 2.14 -8.42 -14.46
C SER A 62 0.69 -8.03 -14.14
N PRO A 63 -0.13 -7.67 -15.16
CA PRO A 63 -1.55 -7.39 -14.93
C PRO A 63 -2.30 -8.52 -14.22
N THR A 64 -1.88 -9.76 -14.45
CA THR A 64 -2.46 -10.95 -13.80
C THR A 64 -2.07 -11.01 -12.32
N ASP A 65 -0.80 -10.81 -11.99
CA ASP A 65 -0.29 -10.88 -10.61
C ASP A 65 -0.84 -9.72 -9.78
N TRP A 66 -0.90 -8.52 -10.35
CA TRP A 66 -1.54 -7.37 -9.72
C TRP A 66 -3.01 -7.65 -9.40
N ARG A 67 -3.75 -8.22 -10.38
CA ARG A 67 -5.16 -8.59 -10.17
C ARG A 67 -5.33 -9.64 -9.07
N ILE A 68 -4.47 -10.64 -9.04
CA ILE A 68 -4.48 -11.69 -8.00
C ILE A 68 -4.21 -11.06 -6.63
N LEU A 69 -3.20 -10.21 -6.53
CA LEU A 69 -2.84 -9.51 -5.31
C LEU A 69 -4.01 -8.71 -4.73
N LEU A 70 -4.70 -7.95 -5.58
CA LEU A 70 -5.87 -7.17 -5.18
C LEU A 70 -7.06 -8.03 -4.76
N LEU A 71 -7.35 -9.09 -5.52
CA LEU A 71 -8.44 -10.00 -5.18
C LEU A 71 -8.19 -10.72 -3.86
N ASP A 72 -6.94 -11.12 -3.59
CA ASP A 72 -6.54 -11.70 -2.31
C ASP A 72 -6.72 -10.69 -1.17
N PHE A 73 -6.24 -9.46 -1.34
CA PHE A 73 -6.44 -8.41 -0.36
C PHE A 73 -7.92 -8.17 -0.05
N ILE A 74 -8.76 -8.03 -1.07
CA ILE A 74 -10.21 -7.85 -0.92
C ILE A 74 -10.85 -9.06 -0.22
N ALA A 75 -10.39 -10.27 -0.53
CA ALA A 75 -10.93 -11.51 0.02
C ALA A 75 -10.52 -11.73 1.48
N ASP A 76 -9.25 -11.59 1.79
CA ASP A 76 -8.64 -12.07 3.02
C ASP A 76 -8.59 -10.97 4.09
N HIS A 77 -8.14 -9.76 3.71
CA HIS A 77 -7.97 -8.67 4.67
C HIS A 77 -9.30 -8.04 5.07
N ARG A 78 -9.51 -7.89 6.37
CA ARG A 78 -10.66 -7.16 6.90
C ARG A 78 -10.27 -5.72 7.19
N CYS A 79 -10.51 -4.80 6.25
CA CYS A 79 -10.31 -3.39 6.50
C CYS A 79 -11.09 -2.92 7.74
N LEU A 80 -10.40 -2.30 8.67
CA LEU A 80 -10.97 -1.81 9.93
C LEU A 80 -11.36 -0.33 9.84
N THR A 81 -10.73 0.38 8.90
CA THR A 81 -11.00 1.80 8.70
C THR A 81 -12.28 2.05 7.89
N PRO A 82 -13.11 3.00 8.28
CA PRO A 82 -14.23 3.46 7.45
C PRO A 82 -13.80 4.49 6.38
N TYR A 83 -12.53 4.93 6.41
CA TYR A 83 -12.05 6.00 5.54
C TYR A 83 -11.32 5.44 4.32
N TYR A 84 -11.86 5.72 3.14
CA TYR A 84 -11.30 5.27 1.87
C TYR A 84 -9.83 5.67 1.68
N ARG A 85 -9.44 6.86 2.13
CA ARG A 85 -8.06 7.36 2.06
C ARG A 85 -7.05 6.54 2.88
N GLN A 86 -7.51 5.67 3.79
CA GLN A 86 -6.66 4.81 4.61
C GLN A 86 -6.55 3.38 4.06
N ILE A 87 -7.22 3.07 2.96
CA ILE A 87 -7.10 1.76 2.29
C ILE A 87 -5.65 1.41 1.92
N PRO A 88 -4.81 2.34 1.44
CA PRO A 88 -3.42 2.03 1.16
C PRO A 88 -2.62 1.62 2.41
N ASP A 89 -2.92 2.19 3.58
CA ASP A 89 -2.31 1.79 4.84
C ASP A 89 -2.71 0.36 5.24
N GLU A 90 -3.99 0.02 5.12
CA GLU A 90 -4.51 -1.34 5.32
C GLU A 90 -3.87 -2.34 4.34
N PHE A 91 -3.61 -1.92 3.10
CA PHE A 91 -2.94 -2.75 2.11
C PHE A 91 -1.48 -3.04 2.48
N VAL A 92 -0.75 -2.05 2.98
CA VAL A 92 0.61 -2.25 3.51
C VAL A 92 0.60 -3.20 4.70
N GLN A 93 -0.34 -3.04 5.63
CA GLN A 93 -0.49 -3.94 6.78
C GLN A 93 -0.77 -5.38 6.33
N TYR A 94 -1.66 -5.57 5.36
CA TYR A 94 -1.94 -6.87 4.77
C TYR A 94 -0.68 -7.53 4.21
N LEU A 95 0.10 -6.81 3.42
CA LEU A 95 1.34 -7.33 2.83
C LEU A 95 2.38 -7.71 3.89
N GLN A 96 2.43 -6.96 5.00
CA GLN A 96 3.42 -7.19 6.05
C GLN A 96 3.04 -8.29 7.04
N GLN A 97 1.74 -8.50 7.28
CA GLN A 97 1.28 -9.30 8.42
C GLN A 97 0.46 -10.53 8.04
N GLU A 98 -0.25 -10.49 6.92
CA GLU A 98 -1.23 -11.52 6.57
C GLU A 98 -0.87 -12.30 5.31
N ARG A 99 -0.18 -11.63 4.36
CA ARG A 99 0.16 -12.24 3.09
C ARG A 99 1.45 -13.05 3.20
N ASP A 100 1.33 -14.36 2.99
CA ASP A 100 2.46 -15.31 2.93
C ASP A 100 2.32 -16.17 1.67
N ARG A 101 2.85 -15.68 0.54
CA ARG A 101 2.85 -16.41 -0.72
C ARG A 101 4.28 -16.56 -1.24
N THR A 102 4.69 -17.80 -1.46
CA THR A 102 6.03 -18.15 -1.96
C THR A 102 6.39 -17.55 -3.32
N ASN A 103 5.39 -17.16 -4.10
CA ASN A 103 5.58 -16.58 -5.43
C ASN A 103 5.62 -15.04 -5.43
N ASP A 104 5.43 -14.41 -4.28
CA ASP A 104 5.53 -12.95 -4.20
C ASP A 104 6.98 -12.50 -4.29
N LEU A 105 7.17 -11.28 -4.81
CA LEU A 105 8.48 -10.66 -4.82
C LEU A 105 8.94 -10.44 -3.37
N PRO A 106 10.15 -10.87 -3.00
CA PRO A 106 10.58 -10.86 -1.60
C PRO A 106 10.67 -9.45 -0.98
N PHE A 107 10.75 -8.43 -1.82
CA PHE A 107 10.79 -7.02 -1.41
C PHE A 107 9.42 -6.33 -1.47
N LEU A 108 8.35 -7.05 -1.83
CA LEU A 108 7.04 -6.46 -2.11
C LEU A 108 6.48 -5.64 -0.93
N ALA A 109 6.56 -6.19 0.28
CA ALA A 109 6.06 -5.52 1.48
C ALA A 109 6.87 -4.27 1.85
N GLU A 110 8.20 -4.33 1.70
CA GLU A 110 9.08 -3.17 1.97
C GLU A 110 8.88 -2.08 0.91
N LEU A 111 8.73 -2.46 -0.36
CA LEU A 111 8.48 -1.52 -1.44
C LEU A 111 7.12 -0.84 -1.26
N ALA A 112 6.07 -1.59 -0.89
CA ALA A 112 4.77 -1.00 -0.61
C ALA A 112 4.83 0.00 0.55
N HIS A 113 5.52 -0.35 1.62
CA HIS A 113 5.71 0.56 2.74
C HIS A 113 6.46 1.82 2.32
N PHE A 114 7.51 1.68 1.50
CA PHE A 114 8.29 2.82 1.00
C PHE A 114 7.42 3.77 0.14
N GLU A 115 6.71 3.27 -0.87
CA GLU A 115 5.83 4.08 -1.73
C GLU A 115 4.73 4.78 -0.91
N TRP A 116 4.16 4.09 0.08
CA TRP A 116 3.15 4.67 0.95
C TRP A 116 3.70 5.81 1.82
N ILE A 117 4.87 5.64 2.43
CA ILE A 117 5.51 6.68 3.23
C ILE A 117 5.93 7.87 2.36
N GLU A 118 6.47 7.65 1.15
CA GLU A 118 6.77 8.75 0.22
C GLU A 118 5.51 9.58 -0.07
N LEU A 119 4.39 8.92 -0.35
CA LEU A 119 3.12 9.61 -0.59
C LEU A 119 2.65 10.37 0.66
N GLN A 120 2.67 9.75 1.84
CA GLN A 120 2.29 10.39 3.09
C GLN A 120 3.12 11.65 3.38
N LEU A 121 4.44 11.56 3.19
CA LEU A 121 5.34 12.68 3.39
C LEU A 121 5.10 13.80 2.36
N SER A 122 4.76 13.44 1.12
CA SER A 122 4.49 14.42 0.05
C SER A 122 3.23 15.25 0.28
N ILE A 123 2.23 14.69 0.98
CA ILE A 123 0.95 15.36 1.28
C ILE A 123 0.90 15.93 2.69
N ALA A 124 1.92 15.66 3.52
CA ALA A 124 1.96 16.20 4.88
C ALA A 124 2.15 17.71 4.84
N GLU A 125 1.38 18.43 5.66
CA GLU A 125 1.55 19.87 5.82
C GLU A 125 2.90 20.14 6.50
N SER A 126 3.81 20.75 5.76
CA SER A 126 5.09 21.23 6.28
C SER A 126 5.00 22.72 6.55
N GLU A 127 5.45 23.15 7.71
CA GLU A 127 5.67 24.58 7.95
C GLU A 127 6.73 25.07 6.97
N SER A 128 6.37 26.04 6.11
CA SER A 128 7.30 26.65 5.17
C SER A 128 8.40 27.37 5.96
N ILE A 129 9.52 26.73 6.14
CA ILE A 129 10.72 27.40 6.64
C ILE A 129 11.19 28.33 5.50
N THR A 130 10.87 29.59 5.58
CA THR A 130 11.40 30.61 4.67
C THR A 130 12.90 30.74 4.94
N SER A 131 13.69 29.88 4.26
CA SER A 131 15.14 29.95 4.36
C SER A 131 15.63 31.15 3.55
N LYS A 132 16.28 32.09 4.23
CA LYS A 132 17.11 33.08 3.53
C LYS A 132 18.28 32.36 2.89
N PRO A 133 18.75 32.77 1.69
CA PRO A 133 19.92 32.19 1.08
C PRO A 133 21.12 32.31 2.05
N LEU A 134 21.68 31.17 2.41
CA LEU A 134 22.82 31.08 3.32
C LEU A 134 24.13 31.22 2.54
N THR A 135 25.10 31.93 3.12
CA THR A 135 26.46 31.93 2.60
C THR A 135 27.14 30.59 2.87
N ARG A 136 28.21 30.28 2.10
CA ARG A 136 29.00 29.05 2.30
C ARG A 136 29.54 28.92 3.73
N GLU A 137 29.96 30.04 4.35
CA GLU A 137 30.48 30.07 5.71
C GLU A 137 29.40 29.76 6.75
N GLN A 138 28.18 30.29 6.53
CA GLN A 138 27.02 29.98 7.38
C GLN A 138 26.58 28.52 7.28
N LEU A 139 26.68 27.90 6.09
CA LEU A 139 26.41 26.49 5.91
C LEU A 139 27.44 25.60 6.63
N LEU A 140 28.72 25.99 6.63
CA LEU A 140 29.78 25.21 7.27
C LEU A 140 29.78 25.34 8.81
N SER A 141 29.31 26.46 9.35
CA SER A 141 29.24 26.72 10.79
C SER A 141 27.86 26.47 11.40
N GLY A 142 26.85 26.26 10.58
CA GLY A 142 25.47 26.02 11.02
C GLY A 142 25.25 24.62 11.59
N VAL A 143 24.29 24.50 12.50
CA VAL A 143 23.79 23.19 12.95
C VAL A 143 22.62 22.81 12.03
N PRO A 144 22.68 21.67 11.32
CA PRO A 144 21.57 21.24 10.50
C PRO A 144 20.35 20.92 11.37
N VAL A 145 19.20 21.48 11.02
CA VAL A 145 17.91 21.19 11.65
C VAL A 145 17.08 20.39 10.65
N PHE A 146 16.61 19.25 11.08
CA PHE A 146 15.74 18.42 10.25
C PHE A 146 14.36 19.05 10.11
N ALA A 147 13.72 18.83 8.94
CA ALA A 147 12.33 19.23 8.74
C ALA A 147 11.42 18.53 9.75
N SER A 148 10.33 19.19 10.15
CA SER A 148 9.32 18.62 11.04
C SER A 148 8.62 17.39 10.46
N VAL A 149 8.58 17.30 9.11
CA VAL A 149 8.03 16.19 8.35
C VAL A 149 9.20 15.35 7.80
N MET A 150 9.63 14.36 8.58
CA MET A 150 10.72 13.45 8.21
C MET A 150 10.50 12.09 8.86
N GLN A 151 10.81 11.01 8.12
CA GLN A 151 10.88 9.66 8.67
C GLN A 151 12.23 9.03 8.31
N LEU A 152 12.87 8.39 9.29
CA LEU A 152 14.06 7.58 9.08
C LEU A 152 13.63 6.12 9.01
N LEU A 153 13.83 5.50 7.85
CA LEU A 153 13.41 4.14 7.56
C LEU A 153 14.61 3.25 7.26
N HIS A 154 14.51 2.01 7.65
CA HIS A 154 15.51 0.99 7.36
C HIS A 154 14.85 -0.19 6.65
N TYR A 155 15.37 -0.55 5.49
CA TYR A 155 14.91 -1.65 4.67
C TYR A 155 16.03 -2.66 4.42
N GLN A 156 15.68 -3.92 4.23
CA GLN A 156 16.63 -4.97 3.81
C GLN A 156 16.95 -4.87 2.31
N TRP A 157 15.99 -4.37 1.54
CA TRP A 157 16.09 -4.22 0.09
C TRP A 157 16.34 -2.76 -0.31
N PRO A 158 17.04 -2.51 -1.42
CA PRO A 158 17.25 -1.15 -1.95
C PRO A 158 15.99 -0.64 -2.64
N VAL A 159 14.90 -0.49 -1.88
CA VAL A 159 13.55 -0.18 -2.40
C VAL A 159 13.48 1.09 -3.22
N GLN A 160 14.34 2.08 -2.93
CA GLN A 160 14.43 3.33 -3.67
C GLN A 160 14.95 3.17 -5.11
N ASP A 161 15.64 2.06 -5.41
CA ASP A 161 16.23 1.79 -6.72
C ASP A 161 15.39 0.78 -7.53
N ILE A 162 14.33 0.23 -6.93
CA ILE A 162 13.46 -0.75 -7.58
C ILE A 162 12.58 -0.08 -8.63
N GLY A 163 12.57 -0.69 -9.82
CA GLY A 163 11.73 -0.27 -10.92
C GLY A 163 11.62 -1.34 -12.01
N PRO A 164 10.87 -1.09 -13.10
CA PRO A 164 10.63 -2.08 -14.16
C PRO A 164 11.90 -2.64 -14.82
N HIS A 165 13.02 -1.89 -14.73
CA HIS A 165 14.30 -2.27 -15.33
C HIS A 165 15.36 -2.65 -14.28
N ALA A 166 15.01 -2.59 -12.99
CA ALA A 166 15.93 -2.82 -11.88
C ALA A 166 15.22 -3.63 -10.77
N LEU A 167 15.09 -4.93 -11.00
CA LEU A 167 14.54 -5.86 -10.01
C LEU A 167 15.70 -6.60 -9.33
N PRO A 168 15.92 -6.44 -8.02
CA PRO A 168 16.96 -7.16 -7.30
C PRO A 168 16.57 -8.64 -7.16
N ALA A 169 17.51 -9.52 -7.49
CA ALA A 169 17.32 -10.98 -7.33
C ALA A 169 17.61 -11.43 -5.89
N GLU A 170 18.51 -10.74 -5.21
CA GLU A 170 18.94 -11.03 -3.83
C GLU A 170 19.04 -9.73 -3.02
N PRO A 171 18.82 -9.78 -1.69
CA PRO A 171 19.08 -8.62 -0.85
C PRO A 171 20.58 -8.30 -0.92
N PRO A 172 20.98 -7.01 -0.93
CA PRO A 172 22.37 -6.64 -0.96
C PRO A 172 23.09 -7.25 0.25
N ALA A 173 24.26 -7.83 0.03
CA ALA A 173 25.07 -8.35 1.11
C ALA A 173 25.25 -7.24 2.16
N THR A 174 24.96 -7.54 3.42
CA THR A 174 25.08 -6.61 4.53
C THR A 174 26.56 -6.26 4.74
N THR A 175 27.08 -5.39 3.90
CA THR A 175 28.31 -4.66 4.18
C THR A 175 27.93 -3.59 5.19
N GLY A 176 28.42 -3.73 6.43
CA GLY A 176 28.13 -2.84 7.55
C GLY A 176 28.57 -1.39 7.32
N ASN A 177 27.85 -0.71 6.46
CA ASN A 177 28.00 0.71 6.23
C ASN A 177 26.60 1.31 6.08
N CYS A 178 26.13 1.96 7.14
CA CYS A 178 24.95 2.82 7.12
C CYS A 178 25.17 4.06 6.23
N GLN A 179 25.39 3.85 4.95
CA GLN A 179 25.50 4.93 3.98
C GLN A 179 24.54 4.60 2.86
N ASN A 180 23.45 5.29 2.77
CA ASN A 180 22.70 5.60 1.55
C ASN A 180 21.15 5.46 1.58
N ASN A 181 20.49 5.28 2.72
CA ASN A 181 19.03 5.22 2.70
C ASN A 181 18.34 6.48 3.27
N CYS A 182 19.02 7.61 3.27
CA CYS A 182 18.39 8.90 3.61
C CYS A 182 18.16 9.70 2.33
N ARG A 183 16.97 9.65 1.74
CA ARG A 183 16.52 10.72 0.85
C ARG A 183 15.89 11.81 1.71
N LEU A 184 16.55 12.95 1.76
CA LEU A 184 15.96 14.20 2.19
C LEU A 184 15.19 14.75 1.01
N ASN A 185 13.87 14.73 1.05
CA ASN A 185 13.07 15.52 0.13
C ASN A 185 13.10 16.96 0.62
N SER A 186 13.78 17.80 -0.13
CA SER A 186 13.79 19.27 0.00
C SER A 186 12.59 19.88 -0.68
#